data_f818347090a2e50e947f5997a218add7
#
_entry.id   f818347090a2e50e947f5997a218add7
#
_cell.length_a   1.000
_cell.length_b   1.000
_cell.length_c   1.000
_cell.angle_alpha   90.00
_cell.angle_beta   90.00
_cell.angle_gamma   90.00
#
_symmetry.space_group_name_H-M   'P 1'
#
loop_
_entity.id
_entity.type
_entity.pdbx_description
1 polymer ?
#
loop_
_entity_poly.entity_id
_entity_poly.type
_entity_poly.pdbx_seq_one_letter_code
_entity_poly.pdbx_strand_id
1 'polypeptide(L)'
;MVGMQAGGQPFNIMIVGQGGRLQYEALVFVASLRQMSPQFAGGVFVVEPQPGPKWDNDPRMSQDIRDALLELGAQVVPFDSQVFGSSYPYGNKIEGLAALPAGEPFMFFDTDTLITGELSDLPLDFNRPAASMRREGTWPQEELYWPGYTAVWKSLYDRFGLDFASSLDLSHPDDYWQRYLYFNAGWFFGADPAAFGQRFVDYAKAVRDDAPEELVIQPLDPWLDQIVLPLVIHSFGGGRPGPELKGLDGDVTCHYRLLPLLYARESDHAVQVMEAVTAPNKIKKLLKGHEAFKRMVYQGRGQKVRAMFDRNDLPSREQQIRNQIKAKGFWIR
;
A
#
# COMPACT_ATOMS: atom_id res chain seq x y z
N MET A 1 -21.19 -31.66 18.53
CA MET A 1 -21.04 -30.52 17.63
C MET A 1 -19.65 -29.92 17.91
N VAL A 2 -18.68 -30.26 17.07
CA VAL A 2 -17.32 -29.71 17.18
C VAL A 2 -17.39 -28.30 16.62
N GLY A 3 -17.14 -27.30 17.46
CA GLY A 3 -17.06 -25.91 17.02
C GLY A 3 -15.96 -25.77 15.95
N MET A 4 -16.35 -25.37 14.75
CA MET A 4 -15.41 -24.90 13.75
C MET A 4 -14.66 -23.70 14.37
N GLN A 5 -13.36 -23.82 14.59
CA GLN A 5 -12.50 -22.69 14.85
C GLN A 5 -12.55 -21.80 13.61
N ALA A 6 -13.01 -20.58 13.79
CA ALA A 6 -12.95 -19.53 12.77
C ALA A 6 -11.49 -19.02 12.70
N GLY A 7 -10.60 -19.83 12.14
CA GLY A 7 -9.28 -19.40 11.75
C GLY A 7 -9.29 -19.21 10.24
N GLY A 8 -9.02 -18.00 9.76
CA GLY A 8 -8.86 -17.75 8.33
C GLY A 8 -7.75 -18.61 7.72
N GLN A 9 -7.73 -18.75 6.40
CA GLN A 9 -6.64 -19.44 5.70
C GLN A 9 -5.30 -18.76 6.01
N PRO A 10 -4.23 -19.51 6.38
CA PRO A 10 -2.90 -18.92 6.59
C PRO A 10 -2.41 -18.20 5.33
N PHE A 11 -1.75 -17.08 5.50
CA PHE A 11 -1.17 -16.29 4.41
C PHE A 11 0.11 -15.60 4.84
N ASN A 12 0.90 -15.17 3.87
CA ASN A 12 2.13 -14.43 4.09
C ASN A 12 1.91 -12.93 3.86
N ILE A 13 2.61 -12.10 4.62
CA ILE A 13 2.62 -10.65 4.43
C ILE A 13 3.88 -10.26 3.67
N MET A 14 3.72 -9.38 2.68
CA MET A 14 4.82 -8.74 1.96
C MET A 14 4.78 -7.23 2.19
N ILE A 15 5.93 -6.65 2.50
CA ILE A 15 6.20 -5.21 2.43
C ILE A 15 7.53 -4.96 1.71
N VAL A 16 7.74 -3.75 1.17
CA VAL A 16 9.01 -3.37 0.54
C VAL A 16 9.93 -2.71 1.54
N GLY A 17 11.11 -3.28 1.79
CA GLY A 17 12.18 -2.67 2.57
C GLY A 17 13.19 -1.99 1.66
N GLN A 18 13.33 -0.66 1.76
CA GLN A 18 14.27 0.11 0.94
C GLN A 18 14.91 1.21 1.77
N GLY A 19 16.14 1.58 1.45
CA GLY A 19 16.84 2.69 2.07
C GLY A 19 16.05 4.01 2.06
N GLY A 20 16.40 4.96 2.92
CA GLY A 20 15.63 6.19 3.10
C GLY A 20 14.43 6.00 4.03
N ARG A 21 13.28 6.60 3.68
CA ARG A 21 12.07 6.60 4.51
C ARG A 21 11.50 5.20 4.76
N LEU A 22 11.43 4.38 3.71
CA LEU A 22 10.75 3.09 3.74
C LEU A 22 11.34 2.12 4.77
N GLN A 23 12.65 2.12 5.02
CA GLN A 23 13.25 1.25 6.02
C GLN A 23 12.73 1.51 7.44
N TYR A 24 12.48 2.77 7.80
CA TYR A 24 11.95 3.14 9.11
C TYR A 24 10.46 2.81 9.24
N GLU A 25 9.72 2.98 8.16
CA GLU A 25 8.31 2.60 8.09
C GLU A 25 8.15 1.08 8.13
N ALA A 26 9.00 0.31 7.44
CA ALA A 26 9.02 -1.15 7.54
C ALA A 26 9.23 -1.63 8.98
N LEU A 27 10.16 -0.99 9.72
CA LEU A 27 10.38 -1.29 11.14
C LEU A 27 9.12 -1.06 11.97
N VAL A 28 8.42 0.06 11.74
CA VAL A 28 7.17 0.39 12.45
C VAL A 28 6.05 -0.56 12.06
N PHE A 29 5.93 -0.90 10.77
CA PHE A 29 4.96 -1.88 10.29
C PHE A 29 5.11 -3.21 11.02
N VAL A 30 6.32 -3.80 11.01
CA VAL A 30 6.55 -5.10 11.64
C VAL A 30 6.36 -5.02 13.16
N ALA A 31 6.82 -3.95 13.81
CA ALA A 31 6.59 -3.76 15.24
C ALA A 31 5.11 -3.66 15.59
N SER A 32 4.31 -2.94 14.78
CA SER A 32 2.86 -2.84 14.99
C SER A 32 2.15 -4.17 14.76
N LEU A 33 2.55 -4.91 13.73
CA LEU A 33 2.01 -6.25 13.47
C LEU A 33 2.22 -7.18 14.67
N ARG A 34 3.42 -7.25 15.21
CA ARG A 34 3.74 -8.12 16.37
C ARG A 34 3.00 -7.73 17.64
N GLN A 35 2.71 -6.43 17.82
CA GLN A 35 1.98 -5.94 18.99
C GLN A 35 0.47 -6.08 18.85
N MET A 36 -0.08 -5.78 17.66
CA MET A 36 -1.53 -5.65 17.46
C MET A 36 -2.18 -6.87 16.84
N SER A 37 -1.39 -7.75 16.23
CA SER A 37 -1.86 -9.01 15.63
C SER A 37 -1.00 -10.18 16.13
N PRO A 38 -0.99 -10.47 17.45
CA PRO A 38 -0.15 -11.51 18.05
C PRO A 38 -0.54 -12.93 17.61
N GLN A 39 -1.74 -13.14 17.08
CA GLN A 39 -2.20 -14.42 16.58
C GLN A 39 -1.78 -14.67 15.11
N PHE A 40 -1.27 -13.65 14.43
CA PHE A 40 -0.81 -13.80 13.04
C PHE A 40 0.40 -14.76 12.97
N ALA A 41 0.19 -15.92 12.38
CA ALA A 41 1.16 -17.02 12.30
C ALA A 41 1.86 -17.13 10.94
N GLY A 42 1.47 -16.32 9.94
CA GLY A 42 2.07 -16.32 8.61
C GLY A 42 3.48 -15.73 8.57
N GLY A 43 4.18 -15.97 7.47
CA GLY A 43 5.48 -15.35 7.21
C GLY A 43 5.35 -13.84 7.00
N VAL A 44 6.36 -13.08 7.43
CA VAL A 44 6.47 -11.63 7.18
C VAL A 44 7.71 -11.39 6.35
N PHE A 45 7.50 -11.08 5.07
CA PHE A 45 8.56 -10.90 4.08
C PHE A 45 8.78 -9.42 3.83
N VAL A 46 9.96 -8.94 4.18
CA VAL A 46 10.44 -7.61 3.83
C VAL A 46 11.32 -7.77 2.60
N VAL A 47 10.74 -7.55 1.41
CA VAL A 47 11.48 -7.70 0.16
C VAL A 47 12.37 -6.48 -0.06
N GLU A 48 13.66 -6.72 -0.29
CA GLU A 48 14.68 -5.69 -0.38
C GLU A 48 15.31 -5.67 -1.78
N PRO A 49 15.15 -4.56 -2.55
CA PRO A 49 15.81 -4.45 -3.85
C PRO A 49 17.32 -4.41 -3.68
N GLN A 50 18.03 -5.13 -4.55
CA GLN A 50 19.49 -5.20 -4.52
C GLN A 50 20.10 -4.19 -5.49
N PRO A 51 21.35 -3.73 -5.22
CA PRO A 51 22.11 -2.92 -6.17
C PRO A 51 22.26 -3.66 -7.50
N GLY A 52 22.13 -2.94 -8.60
CA GLY A 52 22.22 -3.52 -9.93
C GLY A 52 22.04 -2.44 -11.02
N PRO A 53 22.02 -2.83 -12.31
CA PRO A 53 22.00 -1.89 -13.42
C PRO A 53 20.72 -1.04 -13.50
N LYS A 54 19.67 -1.40 -12.75
CA LYS A 54 18.42 -0.65 -12.67
C LYS A 54 18.41 0.41 -11.56
N TRP A 55 19.46 0.46 -10.72
CA TRP A 55 19.53 1.40 -9.61
C TRP A 55 20.70 2.36 -9.76
N ASP A 56 20.43 3.67 -9.65
CA ASP A 56 21.48 4.72 -9.68
C ASP A 56 22.28 4.75 -8.38
N ASN A 57 21.67 4.33 -7.27
CA ASN A 57 22.28 4.27 -5.95
C ASN A 57 21.94 2.96 -5.28
N ASP A 58 22.65 2.61 -4.20
CA ASP A 58 22.34 1.43 -3.39
C ASP A 58 20.94 1.57 -2.75
N PRO A 59 19.96 0.72 -3.11
CA PRO A 59 18.61 0.82 -2.59
C PRO A 59 18.43 0.12 -1.24
N ARG A 60 19.44 -0.61 -0.73
CA ARG A 60 19.31 -1.43 0.45
C ARG A 60 19.10 -0.64 1.73
N MET A 61 18.43 -1.25 2.69
CA MET A 61 18.30 -0.74 4.05
C MET A 61 19.67 -0.73 4.78
N SER A 62 19.78 0.05 5.84
CA SER A 62 20.92 -0.04 6.75
C SER A 62 20.94 -1.37 7.50
N GLN A 63 22.14 -1.84 7.89
CA GLN A 63 22.28 -3.12 8.59
C GLN A 63 21.50 -3.12 9.92
N ASP A 64 21.56 -2.02 10.67
CA ASP A 64 20.87 -1.90 11.97
C ASP A 64 19.35 -2.11 11.85
N ILE A 65 18.75 -1.64 10.76
CA ILE A 65 17.31 -1.84 10.48
C ILE A 65 17.02 -3.29 10.10
N ARG A 66 17.87 -3.90 9.24
CA ARG A 66 17.71 -5.33 8.89
C ARG A 66 17.76 -6.20 10.14
N ASP A 67 18.77 -5.98 11.01
CA ASP A 67 18.92 -6.74 12.25
C ASP A 67 17.69 -6.59 13.14
N ALA A 68 17.14 -5.38 13.26
CA ALA A 68 15.93 -5.14 14.04
C ALA A 68 14.68 -5.82 13.44
N LEU A 69 14.54 -5.86 12.12
CA LEU A 69 13.46 -6.57 11.43
C LEU A 69 13.55 -8.09 11.65
N LEU A 70 14.77 -8.66 11.56
CA LEU A 70 15.02 -10.08 11.83
C LEU A 70 14.69 -10.43 13.30
N GLU A 71 15.06 -9.60 14.25
CA GLU A 71 14.73 -9.80 15.67
C GLU A 71 13.22 -9.72 15.94
N LEU A 72 12.47 -8.93 15.17
CA LEU A 72 11.01 -8.91 15.21
C LEU A 72 10.39 -10.12 14.47
N GLY A 73 11.22 -11.05 13.96
CA GLY A 73 10.77 -12.27 13.28
C GLY A 73 10.27 -12.04 11.86
N ALA A 74 10.68 -10.95 11.22
CA ALA A 74 10.51 -10.79 9.78
C ALA A 74 11.65 -11.48 9.02
N GLN A 75 11.41 -11.81 7.76
CA GLN A 75 12.42 -12.32 6.83
C GLN A 75 12.78 -11.20 5.86
N VAL A 76 14.04 -10.78 5.82
CA VAL A 76 14.53 -9.82 4.83
C VAL A 76 14.98 -10.63 3.60
N VAL A 77 14.26 -10.49 2.50
CA VAL A 77 14.47 -11.29 1.28
C VAL A 77 14.96 -10.40 0.14
N PRO A 78 16.18 -10.62 -0.36
CA PRO A 78 16.70 -9.84 -1.48
C PRO A 78 16.01 -10.20 -2.79
N PHE A 79 15.83 -9.20 -3.67
CA PHE A 79 15.42 -9.41 -5.06
C PHE A 79 16.12 -8.43 -6.00
N ASP A 80 16.33 -8.84 -7.25
CA ASP A 80 16.93 -8.03 -8.28
C ASP A 80 15.85 -7.38 -9.15
N SER A 81 15.86 -6.04 -9.24
CA SER A 81 14.95 -5.31 -10.13
C SER A 81 15.34 -5.54 -11.59
N GLN A 82 14.44 -6.12 -12.37
CA GLN A 82 14.66 -6.45 -13.79
C GLN A 82 14.04 -5.40 -14.72
N VAL A 83 12.94 -4.77 -14.28
CA VAL A 83 12.09 -3.93 -15.13
C VAL A 83 12.11 -2.47 -14.72
N PHE A 84 11.99 -2.17 -13.41
CA PHE A 84 11.69 -0.82 -12.93
C PHE A 84 12.89 -0.11 -12.30
N GLY A 85 13.32 -0.50 -11.12
CA GLY A 85 14.43 0.14 -10.39
C GLY A 85 14.19 1.64 -10.13
N SER A 86 15.25 2.46 -10.30
CA SER A 86 15.20 3.92 -10.08
C SER A 86 14.20 4.65 -10.98
N SER A 87 13.93 4.12 -12.18
CA SER A 87 12.99 4.76 -13.12
C SER A 87 11.55 4.73 -12.65
N TYR A 88 11.18 3.72 -11.84
CA TYR A 88 9.85 3.59 -11.24
C TYR A 88 9.94 2.80 -9.93
N PRO A 89 10.34 3.41 -8.81
CA PRO A 89 10.56 2.70 -7.53
C PRO A 89 9.31 2.03 -6.95
N TYR A 90 8.11 2.51 -7.32
CA TYR A 90 6.83 1.86 -6.96
C TYR A 90 6.72 0.45 -7.57
N GLY A 91 7.47 0.14 -8.62
CA GLY A 91 7.57 -1.19 -9.22
C GLY A 91 8.14 -2.27 -8.28
N ASN A 92 8.80 -1.89 -7.18
CA ASN A 92 9.31 -2.85 -6.20
C ASN A 92 8.20 -3.70 -5.59
N LYS A 93 6.99 -3.17 -5.40
CA LYS A 93 5.83 -3.96 -4.95
C LYS A 93 5.36 -4.98 -5.99
N ILE A 94 5.66 -4.75 -7.26
CA ILE A 94 5.32 -5.63 -8.38
C ILE A 94 6.37 -6.74 -8.50
N GLU A 95 7.66 -6.37 -8.65
CA GLU A 95 8.75 -7.32 -8.87
C GLU A 95 9.07 -8.14 -7.61
N GLY A 96 8.92 -7.54 -6.42
CA GLY A 96 9.18 -8.19 -5.14
C GLY A 96 8.27 -9.38 -4.84
N LEU A 97 7.10 -9.48 -5.48
CA LEU A 97 6.21 -10.64 -5.34
C LEU A 97 6.89 -11.97 -5.72
N ALA A 98 7.81 -11.95 -6.68
CA ALA A 98 8.57 -13.14 -7.09
C ALA A 98 9.50 -13.68 -5.98
N ALA A 99 9.77 -12.92 -4.93
CA ALA A 99 10.61 -13.34 -3.81
C ALA A 99 9.83 -14.10 -2.72
N LEU A 100 8.50 -14.18 -2.81
CA LEU A 100 7.67 -14.92 -1.88
C LEU A 100 7.56 -16.41 -2.26
N PRO A 101 7.22 -17.29 -1.30
CA PRO A 101 6.94 -18.69 -1.58
C PRO A 101 5.80 -18.85 -2.60
N ALA A 102 6.07 -19.49 -3.73
CA ALA A 102 5.08 -19.74 -4.77
C ALA A 102 3.97 -20.67 -4.27
N GLY A 103 2.74 -20.45 -4.70
CA GLY A 103 1.57 -21.25 -4.34
C GLY A 103 1.05 -21.04 -2.92
N GLU A 104 1.61 -20.09 -2.17
CA GLU A 104 1.11 -19.72 -0.85
C GLU A 104 0.36 -18.39 -0.91
N PRO A 105 -0.81 -18.26 -0.26
CA PRO A 105 -1.56 -17.01 -0.22
C PRO A 105 -0.73 -15.86 0.37
N PHE A 106 -0.89 -14.68 -0.19
CA PHE A 106 -0.15 -13.49 0.23
C PHE A 106 -1.04 -12.27 0.37
N MET A 107 -0.56 -11.33 1.18
CA MET A 107 -1.09 -9.99 1.29
C MET A 107 0.05 -8.97 1.30
N PHE A 108 -0.04 -8.00 0.40
CA PHE A 108 0.89 -6.88 0.33
C PHE A 108 0.35 -5.69 1.12
N PHE A 109 1.25 -4.95 1.77
CA PHE A 109 0.99 -3.63 2.33
C PHE A 109 2.08 -2.63 1.94
N ASP A 110 1.68 -1.39 1.68
CA ASP A 110 2.64 -0.27 1.67
C ASP A 110 3.20 -0.09 3.11
N THR A 111 4.49 0.21 3.22
CA THR A 111 5.18 0.29 4.52
C THR A 111 4.68 1.42 5.43
N ASP A 112 4.09 2.46 4.85
CA ASP A 112 3.41 3.54 5.58
C ASP A 112 1.99 3.14 6.05
N THR A 113 1.83 1.86 6.36
CA THR A 113 0.66 1.27 7.01
C THR A 113 1.01 0.87 8.45
N LEU A 114 0.11 1.16 9.37
CA LEU A 114 0.17 0.73 10.76
C LEU A 114 -0.87 -0.37 10.98
N ILE A 115 -0.45 -1.49 11.55
CA ILE A 115 -1.40 -2.51 12.00
C ILE A 115 -2.01 -2.06 13.32
N THR A 116 -3.33 -2.00 13.38
CA THR A 116 -4.10 -1.48 14.52
C THR A 116 -5.05 -2.49 15.12
N GLY A 117 -5.17 -3.67 14.52
CA GLY A 117 -6.02 -4.77 15.00
C GLY A 117 -5.53 -6.14 14.54
N GLU A 118 -6.27 -7.20 14.89
CA GLU A 118 -5.90 -8.58 14.56
C GLU A 118 -6.20 -8.88 13.08
N LEU A 119 -5.18 -9.36 12.35
CA LEU A 119 -5.29 -9.69 10.92
C LEU A 119 -5.79 -11.12 10.68
N SER A 120 -5.54 -12.04 11.62
CA SER A 120 -5.90 -13.47 11.46
C SER A 120 -7.43 -13.70 11.42
N ASP A 121 -8.22 -12.74 11.89
CA ASP A 121 -9.68 -12.83 11.94
C ASP A 121 -10.36 -12.34 10.65
N LEU A 122 -9.59 -11.82 9.69
CA LEU A 122 -10.14 -11.30 8.43
C LEU A 122 -10.63 -12.44 7.52
N PRO A 123 -11.85 -12.36 6.99
CA PRO A 123 -12.42 -13.39 6.11
C PRO A 123 -11.93 -13.21 4.67
N LEU A 124 -10.62 -13.41 4.45
CA LEU A 124 -9.98 -13.24 3.14
C LEU A 124 -10.29 -14.44 2.23
N ASP A 125 -10.82 -14.18 1.04
CA ASP A 125 -10.93 -15.15 -0.05
C ASP A 125 -9.81 -14.89 -1.07
N PHE A 126 -8.70 -15.58 -0.94
CA PHE A 126 -7.52 -15.39 -1.80
C PHE A 126 -7.77 -15.78 -3.26
N ASN A 127 -8.82 -16.54 -3.57
CA ASN A 127 -9.22 -16.85 -4.94
C ASN A 127 -10.02 -15.71 -5.60
N ARG A 128 -10.42 -14.71 -4.80
CA ARG A 128 -11.09 -13.51 -5.26
C ARG A 128 -10.29 -12.28 -4.78
N PRO A 129 -9.13 -12.01 -5.38
CA PRO A 129 -8.27 -10.93 -4.94
C PRO A 129 -8.98 -9.58 -4.95
N ALA A 130 -8.60 -8.72 -4.02
CA ALA A 130 -9.09 -7.35 -3.91
C ALA A 130 -7.97 -6.43 -3.43
N ALA A 131 -8.23 -5.12 -3.43
CA ALA A 131 -7.28 -4.12 -2.96
C ALA A 131 -8.00 -2.92 -2.31
N SER A 132 -7.22 -2.02 -1.68
CA SER A 132 -7.73 -0.85 -1.01
C SER A 132 -8.53 0.08 -1.92
N MET A 133 -9.75 0.40 -1.49
CA MET A 133 -10.60 1.42 -2.13
C MET A 133 -10.43 2.81 -1.48
N ARG A 134 -9.64 2.94 -0.42
CA ARG A 134 -9.38 4.23 0.24
C ARG A 134 -8.40 5.06 -0.57
N ARG A 135 -8.90 5.99 -1.36
CA ARG A 135 -8.13 6.82 -2.29
C ARG A 135 -8.41 8.31 -2.09
N GLU A 136 -7.40 9.13 -2.38
CA GLU A 136 -7.44 10.59 -2.26
C GLU A 136 -7.74 11.29 -3.60
N GLY A 137 -7.71 10.53 -4.67
CA GLY A 137 -7.94 10.99 -6.03
C GLY A 137 -8.27 9.81 -6.94
N THR A 138 -8.27 10.06 -8.22
CA THR A 138 -8.53 9.06 -9.24
C THR A 138 -7.55 9.19 -10.40
N TRP A 139 -7.45 8.15 -11.18
CA TRP A 139 -6.90 8.10 -12.51
C TRP A 139 -7.95 7.43 -13.42
N PRO A 140 -8.08 7.79 -14.70
CA PRO A 140 -7.39 8.87 -15.40
C PRO A 140 -7.77 10.28 -14.91
N GLN A 141 -6.93 11.27 -15.23
CA GLN A 141 -7.21 12.66 -14.92
C GLN A 141 -8.13 13.27 -15.99
N GLU A 142 -9.03 14.14 -15.55
CA GLU A 142 -9.86 14.91 -16.48
C GLU A 142 -9.01 16.01 -17.12
N GLU A 143 -8.70 15.84 -18.41
CA GLU A 143 -7.90 16.75 -19.20
C GLU A 143 -8.70 17.34 -20.33
N LEU A 144 -8.24 18.45 -20.91
CA LEU A 144 -8.90 19.04 -22.08
C LEU A 144 -8.79 18.06 -23.27
N TYR A 145 -9.94 17.76 -23.90
CA TYR A 145 -10.05 16.83 -25.03
C TYR A 145 -9.72 15.35 -24.72
N TRP A 146 -9.73 14.94 -23.45
CA TRP A 146 -9.56 13.53 -23.13
C TRP A 146 -10.80 12.69 -23.54
N PRO A 147 -10.65 11.39 -23.81
CA PRO A 147 -11.74 10.56 -24.36
C PRO A 147 -12.81 10.14 -23.33
N GLY A 148 -12.62 10.45 -22.05
CA GLY A 148 -13.51 10.08 -20.95
C GLY A 148 -13.14 8.76 -20.27
N TYR A 149 -13.68 8.57 -19.05
CA TYR A 149 -13.39 7.40 -18.21
C TYR A 149 -13.69 6.07 -18.92
N THR A 150 -14.86 5.98 -19.57
CA THR A 150 -15.28 4.74 -20.27
C THR A 150 -14.28 4.35 -21.36
N ALA A 151 -13.87 5.29 -22.23
CA ALA A 151 -12.97 4.98 -23.34
C ALA A 151 -11.60 4.52 -22.80
N VAL A 152 -11.03 5.26 -21.83
CA VAL A 152 -9.73 4.93 -21.23
C VAL A 152 -9.75 3.56 -20.55
N TRP A 153 -10.72 3.31 -19.67
CA TRP A 153 -10.77 2.03 -18.97
C TRP A 153 -11.11 0.86 -19.90
N LYS A 154 -12.05 1.06 -20.82
CA LYS A 154 -12.41 0.03 -21.79
C LYS A 154 -11.23 -0.38 -22.67
N SER A 155 -10.43 0.57 -23.17
CA SER A 155 -9.26 0.26 -23.98
C SER A 155 -8.24 -0.62 -23.25
N LEU A 156 -8.05 -0.37 -21.94
CA LEU A 156 -7.20 -1.21 -21.08
C LEU A 156 -7.75 -2.63 -20.89
N TYR A 157 -9.06 -2.75 -20.63
CA TYR A 157 -9.72 -4.06 -20.50
C TYR A 157 -9.70 -4.85 -21.81
N ASP A 158 -10.02 -4.19 -22.94
CA ASP A 158 -9.98 -4.80 -24.27
C ASP A 158 -8.58 -5.32 -24.64
N ARG A 159 -7.53 -4.55 -24.29
CA ARG A 159 -6.14 -4.93 -24.51
C ARG A 159 -5.79 -6.29 -23.90
N PHE A 160 -6.34 -6.57 -22.73
CA PHE A 160 -6.06 -7.82 -22.00
C PHE A 160 -7.18 -8.86 -22.11
N GLY A 161 -8.18 -8.62 -22.94
CA GLY A 161 -9.32 -9.53 -23.14
C GLY A 161 -10.16 -9.73 -21.89
N LEU A 162 -10.29 -8.69 -21.03
CA LEU A 162 -11.02 -8.74 -19.78
C LEU A 162 -12.46 -8.23 -19.97
N ASP A 163 -13.39 -8.74 -19.14
CA ASP A 163 -14.78 -8.31 -19.15
C ASP A 163 -14.93 -6.94 -18.49
N PHE A 164 -14.89 -5.87 -19.29
CA PHE A 164 -15.05 -4.51 -18.82
C PHE A 164 -16.39 -4.29 -18.11
N ALA A 165 -17.47 -4.86 -18.64
CA ALA A 165 -18.82 -4.61 -18.12
C ALA A 165 -18.97 -5.08 -16.66
N SER A 166 -18.39 -6.23 -16.31
CA SER A 166 -18.45 -6.76 -14.95
C SER A 166 -17.61 -5.99 -13.92
N SER A 167 -16.69 -5.12 -14.38
CA SER A 167 -15.88 -4.27 -13.49
C SER A 167 -16.62 -3.02 -13.01
N LEU A 168 -17.72 -2.64 -13.67
CA LEU A 168 -18.40 -1.38 -13.45
C LEU A 168 -19.32 -1.41 -12.23
N ASP A 169 -19.36 -0.31 -11.50
CA ASP A 169 -20.42 -0.01 -10.54
C ASP A 169 -21.51 0.81 -11.21
N LEU A 170 -22.58 0.12 -11.60
CA LEU A 170 -23.69 0.73 -12.35
C LEU A 170 -24.59 1.65 -11.49
N SER A 171 -24.31 1.79 -10.19
CA SER A 171 -25.00 2.79 -9.35
C SER A 171 -24.51 4.22 -9.64
N HIS A 172 -23.40 4.36 -10.36
CA HIS A 172 -22.83 5.65 -10.77
C HIS A 172 -22.94 5.88 -12.29
N PRO A 173 -23.10 7.14 -12.75
CA PRO A 173 -23.11 7.49 -14.17
C PRO A 173 -21.73 7.36 -14.82
N ASP A 174 -21.68 7.38 -16.16
CA ASP A 174 -20.46 7.10 -16.94
C ASP A 174 -19.38 8.18 -16.80
N ASP A 175 -19.76 9.41 -16.49
CA ASP A 175 -18.88 10.55 -16.25
C ASP A 175 -18.38 10.63 -14.81
N TYR A 176 -18.73 9.63 -13.97
CA TYR A 176 -18.33 9.64 -12.59
C TYR A 176 -17.28 8.57 -12.30
N TRP A 177 -16.14 9.00 -11.79
CA TRP A 177 -14.96 8.16 -11.57
C TRP A 177 -15.17 6.94 -10.64
N GLN A 178 -16.14 6.96 -9.73
CA GLN A 178 -16.42 5.83 -8.82
C GLN A 178 -17.06 4.63 -9.52
N ARG A 179 -17.61 4.83 -10.72
CA ARG A 179 -18.12 3.75 -11.56
C ARG A 179 -17.03 2.74 -11.92
N TYR A 180 -15.79 3.19 -12.08
CA TYR A 180 -14.68 2.40 -12.58
C TYR A 180 -13.86 1.76 -11.46
N LEU A 181 -13.42 0.52 -11.69
CA LEU A 181 -12.59 -0.19 -10.74
C LEU A 181 -11.19 0.44 -10.71
N TYR A 182 -10.85 1.07 -9.59
CA TYR A 182 -9.55 1.70 -9.37
C TYR A 182 -9.19 1.62 -7.90
N PHE A 183 -7.96 1.21 -7.60
CA PHE A 183 -7.46 0.98 -6.25
C PHE A 183 -6.36 1.96 -5.85
N ASN A 184 -6.19 2.13 -4.55
CA ASN A 184 -5.09 2.89 -3.98
C ASN A 184 -3.75 2.11 -4.02
N ALA A 185 -3.77 0.78 -4.15
CA ALA A 185 -2.61 -0.11 -4.04
C ALA A 185 -1.87 -0.07 -2.69
N GLY A 186 -2.49 0.45 -1.63
CA GLY A 186 -1.93 0.46 -0.27
C GLY A 186 -1.95 -0.92 0.40
N TRP A 187 -2.88 -1.77 -0.01
CA TRP A 187 -2.91 -3.21 0.24
C TRP A 187 -3.58 -3.94 -0.91
N PHE A 188 -3.16 -5.15 -1.16
CA PHE A 188 -3.81 -6.11 -2.06
C PHE A 188 -3.39 -7.54 -1.68
N PHE A 189 -4.15 -8.53 -2.14
CA PHE A 189 -3.87 -9.94 -1.83
C PHE A 189 -4.21 -10.86 -2.99
N GLY A 190 -3.73 -12.09 -2.94
CA GLY A 190 -4.01 -13.13 -3.91
C GLY A 190 -3.53 -14.51 -3.45
N ALA A 191 -3.92 -15.55 -4.19
CA ALA A 191 -3.65 -16.94 -3.83
C ALA A 191 -2.22 -17.39 -4.10
N ASP A 192 -1.54 -16.80 -5.09
CA ASP A 192 -0.19 -17.17 -5.51
C ASP A 192 0.60 -15.93 -5.93
N PRO A 193 1.63 -15.53 -5.18
CA PRO A 193 2.43 -14.35 -5.49
C PRO A 193 3.22 -14.48 -6.80
N ALA A 194 3.63 -15.69 -7.18
CA ALA A 194 4.38 -15.92 -8.42
C ALA A 194 3.50 -15.64 -9.65
N ALA A 195 2.31 -16.24 -9.70
CA ALA A 195 1.37 -16.04 -10.80
C ALA A 195 0.84 -14.60 -10.84
N PHE A 196 0.51 -14.02 -9.67
CA PHE A 196 0.03 -12.65 -9.55
C PHE A 196 1.11 -11.64 -9.96
N GLY A 197 2.33 -11.80 -9.45
CA GLY A 197 3.47 -10.93 -9.73
C GLY A 197 3.88 -10.96 -11.20
N GLN A 198 3.95 -12.15 -11.81
CA GLN A 198 4.24 -12.27 -13.23
C GLN A 198 3.20 -11.54 -14.09
N ARG A 199 1.91 -11.76 -13.81
CA ARG A 199 0.80 -11.05 -14.50
C ARG A 199 0.89 -9.53 -14.32
N PHE A 200 1.24 -9.09 -13.12
CA PHE A 200 1.39 -7.67 -12.81
C PHE A 200 2.55 -7.04 -13.59
N VAL A 201 3.72 -7.71 -13.63
CA VAL A 201 4.87 -7.28 -14.45
C VAL A 201 4.49 -7.19 -15.92
N ASP A 202 3.85 -8.23 -16.47
CA ASP A 202 3.52 -8.29 -17.88
C ASP A 202 2.54 -7.19 -18.28
N TYR A 203 1.50 -6.96 -17.48
CA TYR A 203 0.52 -5.92 -17.73
C TYR A 203 1.12 -4.53 -17.57
N ALA A 204 1.96 -4.30 -16.55
CA ALA A 204 2.62 -3.02 -16.33
C ALA A 204 3.58 -2.67 -17.47
N LYS A 205 4.35 -3.65 -17.98
CA LYS A 205 5.19 -3.48 -19.16
C LYS A 205 4.36 -3.14 -20.39
N ALA A 206 3.28 -3.90 -20.65
CA ALA A 206 2.44 -3.69 -21.81
C ALA A 206 1.80 -2.31 -21.81
N VAL A 207 1.33 -1.82 -20.66
CA VAL A 207 0.75 -0.47 -20.55
C VAL A 207 1.83 0.62 -20.66
N ARG A 208 3.00 0.42 -20.09
CA ARG A 208 4.09 1.41 -20.13
C ARG A 208 4.72 1.53 -21.53
N ASP A 209 4.99 0.39 -22.16
CA ASP A 209 5.82 0.31 -23.37
C ASP A 209 4.98 0.48 -24.66
N ASP A 210 3.67 0.19 -24.60
CA ASP A 210 2.73 0.24 -25.74
C ASP A 210 1.31 0.57 -25.23
N ALA A 211 1.13 1.79 -24.74
CA ALA A 211 -0.15 2.25 -24.20
C ALA A 211 -1.22 2.39 -25.32
N PRO A 212 -2.51 2.08 -25.06
CA PRO A 212 -3.60 2.44 -25.95
C PRO A 212 -3.64 3.95 -26.28
N GLU A 213 -4.15 4.31 -27.44
CA GLU A 213 -4.26 5.72 -27.88
C GLU A 213 -5.05 6.59 -26.91
N GLU A 214 -6.05 6.03 -26.26
CA GLU A 214 -6.88 6.70 -25.25
C GLU A 214 -6.09 7.20 -24.04
N LEU A 215 -4.87 6.65 -23.82
CA LEU A 215 -3.98 7.02 -22.73
C LEU A 215 -2.91 8.06 -23.13
N VAL A 216 -2.84 8.48 -24.38
CA VAL A 216 -1.72 9.32 -24.90
C VAL A 216 -1.46 10.59 -24.09
N ILE A 217 -2.52 11.19 -23.53
CA ILE A 217 -2.42 12.41 -22.71
C ILE A 217 -2.43 12.13 -21.21
N GLN A 218 -2.51 10.86 -20.80
CA GLN A 218 -2.60 10.49 -19.39
C GLN A 218 -1.22 10.19 -18.82
N PRO A 219 -0.85 10.78 -17.66
CA PRO A 219 0.40 10.43 -17.01
C PRO A 219 0.32 9.02 -16.43
N LEU A 220 1.30 8.18 -16.72
CA LEU A 220 1.44 6.85 -16.12
C LEU A 220 2.23 6.89 -14.80
N ASP A 221 3.24 7.78 -14.70
CA ASP A 221 4.00 8.00 -13.48
C ASP A 221 3.33 9.07 -12.61
N PRO A 222 3.14 8.84 -11.33
CA PRO A 222 3.54 7.69 -10.50
C PRO A 222 2.46 6.60 -10.34
N TRP A 223 1.46 6.51 -11.20
CA TRP A 223 0.24 5.71 -10.99
C TRP A 223 0.22 4.35 -11.70
N LEU A 224 1.30 3.94 -12.39
CA LEU A 224 1.30 2.72 -13.20
C LEU A 224 0.88 1.47 -12.41
N ASP A 225 1.34 1.32 -11.15
CA ASP A 225 0.93 0.22 -10.27
C ASP A 225 -0.58 0.25 -9.98
N GLN A 226 -1.15 1.44 -9.75
CA GLN A 226 -2.58 1.61 -9.47
C GLN A 226 -3.45 1.48 -10.74
N ILE A 227 -2.92 1.84 -11.92
CA ILE A 227 -3.59 1.67 -13.21
C ILE A 227 -3.73 0.19 -13.54
N VAL A 228 -2.68 -0.57 -13.31
CA VAL A 228 -2.60 -1.98 -13.73
C VAL A 228 -3.21 -2.92 -12.69
N LEU A 229 -3.16 -2.60 -11.41
CA LEU A 229 -3.66 -3.46 -10.34
C LEU A 229 -5.12 -3.92 -10.52
N PRO A 230 -6.10 -3.05 -10.90
CA PRO A 230 -7.47 -3.50 -11.13
C PRO A 230 -7.59 -4.52 -12.27
N LEU A 231 -6.77 -4.39 -13.32
CA LEU A 231 -6.75 -5.33 -14.43
C LEU A 231 -6.21 -6.70 -14.00
N VAL A 232 -5.13 -6.70 -13.20
CA VAL A 232 -4.55 -7.92 -12.64
C VAL A 232 -5.57 -8.61 -11.71
N ILE A 233 -6.13 -7.89 -10.74
CA ILE A 233 -7.14 -8.40 -9.82
C ILE A 233 -8.32 -9.00 -10.59
N HIS A 234 -8.84 -8.27 -11.58
CA HIS A 234 -9.97 -8.73 -12.39
C HIS A 234 -9.63 -9.99 -13.20
N SER A 235 -8.40 -10.10 -13.72
CA SER A 235 -7.94 -11.27 -14.46
C SER A 235 -7.88 -12.56 -13.62
N PHE A 236 -7.85 -12.43 -12.30
CA PHE A 236 -7.94 -13.55 -11.34
C PHE A 236 -9.36 -13.73 -10.76
N GLY A 237 -10.37 -13.11 -11.35
CA GLY A 237 -11.77 -13.20 -10.89
C GLY A 237 -12.08 -12.36 -9.65
N GLY A 238 -11.16 -11.48 -9.26
CA GLY A 238 -11.35 -10.53 -8.15
C GLY A 238 -12.05 -9.23 -8.55
N GLY A 239 -12.12 -8.30 -7.60
CA GLY A 239 -12.79 -7.03 -7.82
C GLY A 239 -12.82 -6.15 -6.56
N ARG A 240 -13.90 -5.38 -6.40
CA ARG A 240 -14.09 -4.54 -5.21
C ARG A 240 -14.15 -5.39 -3.95
N PRO A 241 -13.45 -4.98 -2.85
CA PRO A 241 -13.59 -5.64 -1.55
C PRO A 241 -15.01 -5.51 -1.05
N GLY A 242 -15.50 -6.58 -0.42
CA GLY A 242 -16.78 -6.56 0.27
C GLY A 242 -16.72 -5.79 1.60
N PRO A 243 -17.89 -5.51 2.21
CA PRO A 243 -17.98 -4.77 3.47
C PRO A 243 -17.27 -5.48 4.64
N GLU A 244 -17.07 -6.78 4.56
CA GLU A 244 -16.33 -7.59 5.53
C GLU A 244 -14.84 -7.24 5.61
N LEU A 245 -14.27 -6.64 4.57
CA LEU A 245 -12.88 -6.21 4.50
C LEU A 245 -12.67 -4.73 4.84
N LYS A 246 -13.75 -4.00 5.21
CA LYS A 246 -13.66 -2.57 5.53
C LYS A 246 -12.64 -2.22 6.62
N GLY A 247 -12.34 -3.17 7.52
CA GLY A 247 -11.33 -3.01 8.57
C GLY A 247 -9.92 -2.80 8.03
N LEU A 248 -9.61 -3.28 6.82
CA LEU A 248 -8.33 -3.06 6.15
C LEU A 248 -8.10 -1.60 5.71
N ASP A 249 -9.15 -0.81 5.58
CA ASP A 249 -9.07 0.64 5.34
C ASP A 249 -9.58 1.43 6.57
N GLY A 250 -9.51 0.85 7.78
CA GLY A 250 -10.11 1.42 8.99
C GLY A 250 -9.52 0.93 10.30
N ASP A 251 -10.26 0.03 11.01
CA ASP A 251 -9.94 -0.30 12.40
C ASP A 251 -8.81 -1.35 12.55
N VAL A 252 -8.57 -2.16 11.52
CA VAL A 252 -7.54 -3.23 11.54
C VAL A 252 -6.21 -2.75 11.00
N THR A 253 -6.23 -1.89 9.99
CA THR A 253 -5.03 -1.25 9.45
C THR A 253 -5.26 0.24 9.18
N CYS A 254 -4.19 1.02 9.30
CA CYS A 254 -4.20 2.45 9.03
C CYS A 254 -3.08 2.80 8.05
N HIS A 255 -3.42 2.95 6.77
CA HIS A 255 -2.50 3.46 5.75
C HIS A 255 -2.38 4.98 5.93
N TYR A 256 -1.44 5.41 6.78
CA TYR A 256 -1.31 6.81 7.20
C TYR A 256 -0.57 7.69 6.18
N ARG A 257 0.14 7.11 5.23
CA ARG A 257 0.87 7.77 4.12
C ARG A 257 2.04 8.65 4.55
N LEU A 258 1.85 9.50 5.53
CA LEU A 258 2.88 10.37 6.11
C LEU A 258 2.56 10.67 7.57
N LEU A 259 3.57 10.74 8.43
CA LEU A 259 3.39 11.02 9.86
C LEU A 259 2.57 12.28 10.17
N PRO A 260 2.74 13.42 9.47
CA PRO A 260 1.86 14.58 9.71
C PRO A 260 0.39 14.29 9.45
N LEU A 261 0.05 13.43 8.48
CA LEU A 261 -1.33 13.04 8.19
C LEU A 261 -1.89 12.07 9.23
N LEU A 262 -1.05 11.14 9.74
CA LEU A 262 -1.43 10.29 10.87
C LEU A 262 -1.97 11.13 12.03
N TYR A 263 -1.19 12.12 12.46
CA TYR A 263 -1.59 12.96 13.59
C TYR A 263 -2.78 13.88 13.27
N ALA A 264 -2.88 14.37 12.03
CA ALA A 264 -3.94 15.31 11.65
C ALA A 264 -5.32 14.65 11.60
N ARG A 265 -5.42 13.45 11.01
CA ARG A 265 -6.73 12.91 10.60
C ARG A 265 -7.05 11.51 11.08
N GLU A 266 -6.05 10.70 11.41
CA GLU A 266 -6.32 9.31 11.78
C GLU A 266 -6.86 9.18 13.21
N SER A 267 -7.44 8.04 13.56
CA SER A 267 -8.09 7.80 14.85
C SER A 267 -7.14 8.00 16.04
N ASP A 268 -7.69 8.25 17.22
CA ASP A 268 -6.91 8.28 18.46
C ASP A 268 -6.20 6.96 18.71
N HIS A 269 -6.87 5.84 18.37
CA HIS A 269 -6.28 4.51 18.46
C HIS A 269 -5.04 4.35 17.58
N ALA A 270 -5.10 4.76 16.31
CA ALA A 270 -3.95 4.69 15.40
C ALA A 270 -2.75 5.51 15.93
N VAL A 271 -3.00 6.70 16.47
CA VAL A 271 -1.93 7.52 17.09
C VAL A 271 -1.37 6.85 18.35
N GLN A 272 -2.22 6.30 19.21
CA GLN A 272 -1.78 5.57 20.41
C GLN A 272 -0.93 4.35 20.05
N VAL A 273 -1.34 3.57 19.03
CA VAL A 273 -0.55 2.43 18.54
C VAL A 273 0.80 2.90 18.00
N MET A 274 0.85 3.95 17.16
CA MET A 274 2.10 4.52 16.66
C MET A 274 3.03 4.90 17.81
N GLU A 275 2.54 5.62 18.80
CA GLU A 275 3.35 6.06 19.95
C GLU A 275 3.81 4.88 20.81
N ALA A 276 2.97 3.87 21.00
CA ALA A 276 3.29 2.68 21.77
C ALA A 276 4.37 1.81 21.09
N VAL A 277 4.23 1.52 19.79
CA VAL A 277 5.19 0.66 19.06
C VAL A 277 6.54 1.35 18.85
N THR A 278 6.58 2.67 18.87
CA THR A 278 7.81 3.45 18.72
C THR A 278 8.48 3.81 20.05
N ALA A 279 7.83 3.52 21.19
CA ALA A 279 8.36 3.83 22.54
C ALA A 279 9.56 2.97 22.99
N PRO A 280 9.68 1.66 22.66
CA PRO A 280 10.78 0.82 23.13
C PRO A 280 12.14 1.41 22.74
N ASN A 281 13.10 1.42 23.67
CA ASN A 281 14.39 2.11 23.51
C ASN A 281 15.16 1.68 22.26
N LYS A 282 15.10 0.40 21.87
CA LYS A 282 15.78 -0.12 20.70
C LYS A 282 15.19 0.48 19.41
N ILE A 283 13.87 0.43 19.25
CA ILE A 283 13.15 1.02 18.11
C ILE A 283 13.36 2.53 18.09
N LYS A 284 13.18 3.20 19.21
CA LYS A 284 13.37 4.65 19.36
C LYS A 284 14.76 5.12 18.91
N LYS A 285 15.83 4.35 19.25
CA LYS A 285 17.20 4.69 18.84
C LYS A 285 17.33 4.71 17.32
N LEU A 286 16.78 3.71 16.64
CA LEU A 286 16.80 3.60 15.19
C LEU A 286 15.94 4.69 14.53
N LEU A 287 14.70 4.84 14.95
CA LEU A 287 13.76 5.80 14.35
C LEU A 287 14.19 7.27 14.52
N LYS A 288 14.98 7.60 15.54
CA LYS A 288 15.58 8.95 15.68
C LYS A 288 16.57 9.28 14.56
N GLY A 289 17.06 8.30 13.81
CA GLY A 289 17.84 8.51 12.59
C GLY A 289 17.05 9.15 11.46
N HIS A 290 15.71 9.08 11.48
CA HIS A 290 14.85 9.69 10.48
C HIS A 290 14.16 10.94 11.04
N GLU A 291 14.33 12.07 10.33
CA GLU A 291 13.93 13.40 10.85
C GLU A 291 12.41 13.50 11.10
N ALA A 292 11.58 12.85 10.26
CA ALA A 292 10.13 12.87 10.47
C ALA A 292 9.73 12.14 11.77
N PHE A 293 10.24 10.94 12.04
CA PHE A 293 9.98 10.25 13.32
C PHE A 293 10.53 11.02 14.50
N LYS A 294 11.75 11.54 14.39
CA LYS A 294 12.39 12.33 15.45
C LYS A 294 11.53 13.51 15.86
N ARG A 295 11.05 14.29 14.89
CA ARG A 295 10.27 15.51 15.17
C ARG A 295 8.82 15.22 15.51
N MET A 296 8.16 14.38 14.75
CA MET A 296 6.73 14.14 14.92
C MET A 296 6.44 13.35 16.19
N VAL A 297 7.15 12.22 16.39
CA VAL A 297 6.89 11.33 17.51
C VAL A 297 7.64 11.79 18.78
N TYR A 298 8.97 11.96 18.69
CA TYR A 298 9.80 12.13 19.92
C TYR A 298 9.96 13.58 20.37
N GLN A 299 9.73 14.59 19.52
CA GLN A 299 9.76 16.00 19.88
C GLN A 299 8.35 16.63 20.00
N GLY A 300 7.31 15.81 19.98
CA GLY A 300 5.93 16.24 20.23
C GLY A 300 5.31 17.12 19.15
N ARG A 301 5.91 17.22 17.94
CA ARG A 301 5.30 17.98 16.86
C ARG A 301 4.01 17.32 16.34
N GLY A 302 3.93 16.00 16.41
CA GLY A 302 2.72 15.26 16.05
C GLY A 302 1.52 15.71 16.86
N GLN A 303 1.65 15.82 18.18
CA GLN A 303 0.56 16.28 19.05
C GLN A 303 0.18 17.75 18.78
N LYS A 304 1.14 18.60 18.35
CA LYS A 304 0.83 19.98 17.91
C LYS A 304 0.03 19.97 16.61
N VAL A 305 0.36 19.09 15.65
CA VAL A 305 -0.44 18.91 14.43
C VAL A 305 -1.83 18.39 14.78
N ARG A 306 -1.93 17.39 15.69
CA ARG A 306 -3.22 16.85 16.11
C ARG A 306 -4.15 17.91 16.69
N ALA A 307 -3.62 18.85 17.49
CA ALA A 307 -4.37 19.96 18.07
C ALA A 307 -4.85 21.00 17.05
N MET A 308 -4.36 20.96 15.81
CA MET A 308 -4.80 21.92 14.75
C MET A 308 -6.14 21.53 14.12
N PHE A 309 -6.59 20.28 14.28
CA PHE A 309 -7.73 19.73 13.55
C PHE A 309 -8.76 19.13 14.50
N ASP A 310 -10.04 19.49 14.28
CA ASP A 310 -11.15 18.72 14.82
C ASP A 310 -11.42 17.52 13.90
N ARG A 311 -11.26 16.32 14.42
CA ARG A 311 -11.44 15.08 13.65
C ARG A 311 -12.89 14.77 13.29
N ASN A 312 -13.85 15.43 13.94
CA ASN A 312 -15.26 15.36 13.57
C ASN A 312 -15.62 16.34 12.46
N ASP A 313 -14.74 17.32 12.19
CA ASP A 313 -14.93 18.36 11.16
C ASP A 313 -13.62 18.61 10.38
N LEU A 314 -13.12 17.55 9.73
CA LEU A 314 -11.92 17.63 8.93
C LEU A 314 -12.19 18.31 7.57
N PRO A 315 -11.23 19.07 7.02
CA PRO A 315 -11.30 19.52 5.64
C PRO A 315 -11.58 18.35 4.68
N SER A 316 -12.51 18.55 3.75
CA SER A 316 -12.96 17.51 2.83
C SER A 316 -11.89 16.99 1.87
N ARG A 317 -10.82 17.78 1.64
CA ARG A 317 -9.71 17.43 0.75
C ARG A 317 -8.40 17.34 1.52
N GLU A 318 -7.68 16.26 1.39
CA GLU A 318 -6.35 16.07 2.01
C GLU A 318 -5.39 17.24 1.72
N GLN A 319 -5.46 17.81 0.51
CA GLN A 319 -4.61 18.95 0.15
C GLN A 319 -4.79 20.17 1.05
N GLN A 320 -6.00 20.41 1.56
CA GLN A 320 -6.27 21.49 2.52
C GLN A 320 -5.58 21.20 3.87
N ILE A 321 -5.66 19.96 4.36
CA ILE A 321 -4.93 19.50 5.55
C ILE A 321 -3.43 19.73 5.38
N ARG A 322 -2.87 19.27 4.26
CA ARG A 322 -1.45 19.45 3.91
C ARG A 322 -1.02 20.91 3.93
N ASN A 323 -1.83 21.79 3.33
CA ASN A 323 -1.53 23.21 3.24
C ASN A 323 -1.53 23.88 4.64
N GLN A 324 -2.49 23.54 5.50
CA GLN A 324 -2.54 24.05 6.87
C GLN A 324 -1.31 23.61 7.69
N ILE A 325 -0.91 22.33 7.58
CA ILE A 325 0.28 21.81 8.28
C ILE A 325 1.55 22.51 7.76
N LYS A 326 1.67 22.71 6.43
CA LYS A 326 2.79 23.43 5.80
C LYS A 326 2.88 24.88 6.30
N ALA A 327 1.75 25.58 6.34
CA ALA A 327 1.69 26.98 6.78
C ALA A 327 2.18 27.16 8.23
N LYS A 328 2.06 26.13 9.07
CA LYS A 328 2.57 26.11 10.46
C LYS A 328 4.00 25.55 10.58
N GLY A 329 4.66 25.19 9.48
CA GLY A 329 6.03 24.64 9.48
C GLY A 329 6.14 23.25 10.11
N PHE A 330 5.04 22.48 10.14
CA PHE A 330 5.02 21.11 10.69
C PHE A 330 5.06 20.01 9.62
N TRP A 331 5.07 20.38 8.33
CA TRP A 331 5.16 19.41 7.26
C TRP A 331 6.58 18.85 7.13
N ILE A 332 6.75 17.56 7.41
CA ILE A 332 8.03 16.84 7.34
C ILE A 332 7.76 15.51 6.63
N ARG A 333 8.62 15.16 5.66
CA ARG A 333 8.58 13.88 4.94
C ARG A 333 9.73 12.99 5.37
#